data_43bfaeeb318842b06a516b90ff927f9d
#
_entry.id   43bfaeeb318842b06a516b90ff927f9d
#
_cell.length_a   1.000
_cell.length_b   1.000
_cell.length_c   1.000
_cell.angle_alpha   90.00
_cell.angle_beta   90.00
_cell.angle_gamma   90.00
#
_symmetry.space_group_name_H-M   'P 1'
#
loop_
_entity.id
_entity.type
_entity.pdbx_description
1 polymer ?
#
loop_
_entity_poly.entity_id
_entity_poly.type
_entity_poly.pdbx_seq_one_letter_code
_entity_poly.pdbx_strand_id
1 'polypeptide(L)'
;MDSRKRAVVWTPSARDCLDEILQYIAADSPSAAAKVLEVVLAAAESLSVFSERGRIVPEVESRSIREIFVYRFRLMYQVSSSDVRILAVLHGAMDFDRWMRHT
;
A
#
# COMPACT_ATOMS: atom_id res chain seq x y z
N MET A 1 19.30 -18.55 -2.56
CA MET A 1 18.06 -17.78 -2.50
C MET A 1 17.97 -17.05 -1.17
N ASP A 2 17.64 -15.80 -1.23
CA ASP A 2 17.51 -15.00 -0.03
C ASP A 2 16.11 -15.14 0.56
N SER A 3 16.03 -15.71 1.74
CA SER A 3 14.76 -15.87 2.45
C SER A 3 14.63 -14.86 3.58
N ARG A 4 15.49 -13.85 3.58
CA ARG A 4 15.48 -12.85 4.64
C ARG A 4 14.18 -12.03 4.60
N LYS A 5 13.57 -11.90 5.76
CA LYS A 5 12.42 -11.01 5.90
C LYS A 5 12.87 -9.57 5.93
N ARG A 6 12.08 -8.72 5.28
CA ARG A 6 12.25 -7.27 5.39
C ARG A 6 11.19 -6.73 6.32
N ALA A 7 11.54 -5.71 7.09
CA ALA A 7 10.57 -5.04 7.93
C ALA A 7 9.59 -4.28 7.04
N VAL A 8 8.31 -4.35 7.37
CA VAL A 8 7.28 -3.58 6.66
C VAL A 8 6.98 -2.33 7.47
N VAL A 9 7.23 -1.17 6.87
CA VAL A 9 7.11 0.12 7.55
C VAL A 9 6.06 0.95 6.83
N TRP A 10 5.08 1.45 7.59
CA TRP A 10 4.04 2.32 7.06
C TRP A 10 4.47 3.78 7.23
N THR A 11 4.56 4.51 6.12
CA THR A 11 4.85 5.94 6.20
C THR A 11 3.64 6.68 6.76
N PRO A 12 3.83 7.88 7.32
CA PRO A 12 2.69 8.70 7.76
C PRO A 12 1.69 8.95 6.64
N SER A 13 2.17 9.20 5.43
CA SER A 13 1.30 9.40 4.28
C SER A 13 0.43 8.18 4.00
N ALA A 14 1.02 6.98 4.06
CA ALA A 14 0.27 5.75 3.84
C ALA A 14 -0.77 5.52 4.92
N ARG A 15 -0.44 5.82 6.16
CA ARG A 15 -1.40 5.72 7.27
C ARG A 15 -2.58 6.63 7.06
N ASP A 16 -2.30 7.88 6.64
CA ASP A 16 -3.36 8.85 6.39
C ASP A 16 -4.26 8.40 5.26
N CYS A 17 -3.68 7.87 4.19
CA CYS A 17 -4.46 7.31 3.07
C CYS A 17 -5.41 6.23 3.57
N LEU A 18 -4.89 5.28 4.34
CA LEU A 18 -5.69 4.17 4.84
C LEU A 18 -6.78 4.66 5.79
N ASP A 19 -6.45 5.60 6.66
CA ASP A 19 -7.43 6.16 7.59
C ASP A 19 -8.59 6.80 6.86
N GLU A 20 -8.32 7.57 5.80
CA GLU A 20 -9.38 8.20 5.03
C GLU A 20 -10.29 7.16 4.38
N ILE A 21 -9.70 6.12 3.81
CA ILE A 21 -10.47 5.04 3.21
C ILE A 21 -11.37 4.37 4.24
N LEU A 22 -10.80 4.05 5.40
CA LEU A 22 -11.55 3.36 6.45
C LEU A 22 -12.67 4.22 7.01
N GLN A 23 -12.44 5.51 7.20
CA GLN A 23 -13.47 6.42 7.68
C GLN A 23 -14.63 6.51 6.70
N TYR A 24 -14.30 6.57 5.41
CA TYR A 24 -15.32 6.64 4.38
C TYR A 24 -16.18 5.38 4.38
N ILE A 25 -15.55 4.21 4.46
CA ILE A 25 -16.29 2.94 4.47
C ILE A 25 -17.08 2.79 5.77
N ALA A 26 -16.50 3.16 6.90
CA ALA A 26 -17.13 2.99 8.20
C ALA A 26 -18.37 3.85 8.38
N ALA A 27 -18.46 4.96 7.67
CA ALA A 27 -19.64 5.81 7.72
C ALA A 27 -20.88 5.04 7.26
N ASP A 28 -20.71 4.07 6.37
CA ASP A 28 -21.78 3.23 5.87
C ASP A 28 -21.80 1.87 6.57
N SER A 29 -20.64 1.27 6.78
CA SER A 29 -20.56 -0.06 7.38
C SER A 29 -19.27 -0.22 8.17
N PRO A 30 -19.32 -0.11 9.51
CA PRO A 30 -18.13 -0.34 10.33
C PRO A 30 -17.53 -1.74 10.17
N SER A 31 -18.37 -2.76 9.96
CA SER A 31 -17.85 -4.11 9.79
C SER A 31 -17.11 -4.27 8.46
N ALA A 32 -17.56 -3.58 7.42
CA ALA A 32 -16.85 -3.59 6.14
C ALA A 32 -15.49 -2.90 6.26
N ALA A 33 -15.44 -1.80 7.02
CA ALA A 33 -14.17 -1.11 7.27
C ALA A 33 -13.19 -2.00 8.00
N ALA A 34 -13.66 -2.73 9.01
CA ALA A 34 -12.80 -3.65 9.76
C ALA A 34 -12.24 -4.74 8.85
N LYS A 35 -13.07 -5.25 7.93
CA LYS A 35 -12.64 -6.29 6.99
C LYS A 35 -11.59 -5.75 6.02
N VAL A 36 -11.80 -4.56 5.50
CA VAL A 36 -10.83 -3.93 4.59
C VAL A 36 -9.49 -3.73 5.30
N LEU A 37 -9.52 -3.23 6.53
CA LEU A 37 -8.31 -3.05 7.31
C LEU A 37 -7.55 -4.37 7.46
N GLU A 38 -8.26 -5.44 7.84
CA GLU A 38 -7.65 -6.74 8.03
C GLU A 38 -6.95 -7.22 6.76
N VAL A 39 -7.64 -7.12 5.62
CA VAL A 39 -7.12 -7.61 4.35
C VAL A 39 -5.94 -6.76 3.87
N VAL A 40 -6.03 -5.44 4.03
CA VAL A 40 -4.94 -4.54 3.64
C VAL A 40 -3.69 -4.79 4.47
N LEU A 41 -3.85 -4.94 5.78
CA LEU A 41 -2.70 -5.20 6.65
C LEU A 41 -2.04 -6.54 6.33
N ALA A 42 -2.85 -7.57 6.07
CA ALA A 42 -2.32 -8.88 5.70
C ALA A 42 -1.56 -8.83 4.37
N ALA A 43 -2.09 -8.09 3.39
CA ALA A 43 -1.43 -7.94 2.11
C ALA A 43 -0.09 -7.21 2.25
N ALA A 44 -0.06 -6.15 3.06
CA ALA A 44 1.18 -5.41 3.31
C ALA A 44 2.21 -6.31 4.00
N GLU A 45 1.78 -7.08 4.98
CA GLU A 45 2.68 -7.95 5.73
C GLU A 45 3.28 -9.03 4.86
N SER A 46 2.54 -9.51 3.84
CA SER A 46 3.06 -10.51 2.91
C SER A 46 4.31 -10.02 2.18
N LEU A 47 4.49 -8.71 2.07
CA LEU A 47 5.62 -8.13 1.37
C LEU A 47 6.92 -8.28 2.15
N SER A 48 6.86 -8.65 3.42
CA SER A 48 8.07 -8.89 4.21
C SER A 48 8.90 -10.02 3.61
N VAL A 49 8.25 -11.01 3.00
CA VAL A 49 8.91 -12.16 2.38
C VAL A 49 8.87 -12.05 0.85
N PHE A 50 7.74 -11.63 0.30
CA PHE A 50 7.53 -11.55 -1.14
C PHE A 50 7.56 -10.09 -1.60
N SER A 51 8.67 -9.41 -1.32
CA SER A 51 8.76 -7.97 -1.55
C SER A 51 8.66 -7.60 -3.04
N GLU A 52 8.95 -8.52 -3.94
CA GLU A 52 8.91 -8.24 -5.38
C GLU A 52 7.67 -8.80 -6.06
N ARG A 53 6.64 -9.18 -5.30
CA ARG A 53 5.43 -9.74 -5.90
C ARG A 53 4.61 -8.71 -6.66
N GLY A 54 4.75 -7.44 -6.33
CA GLY A 54 4.03 -6.38 -7.01
C GLY A 54 4.68 -6.00 -8.33
N ARG A 55 3.91 -5.36 -9.20
CA ARG A 55 4.44 -4.86 -10.46
C ARG A 55 5.10 -3.50 -10.24
N ILE A 56 6.01 -3.16 -11.12
CA ILE A 56 6.60 -1.82 -11.12
C ILE A 56 5.51 -0.82 -11.50
N VAL A 57 5.41 0.28 -10.75
CA VAL A 57 4.38 1.28 -10.97
C VAL A 57 4.63 1.97 -12.31
N PRO A 58 3.67 1.89 -13.26
CA PRO A 58 3.94 2.41 -14.62
C PRO A 58 4.11 3.92 -14.67
N GLU A 59 3.48 4.66 -13.74
CA GLU A 59 3.56 6.12 -13.73
C GLU A 59 4.85 6.64 -13.08
N VAL A 60 5.60 5.76 -12.43
CA VAL A 60 6.83 6.12 -11.72
C VAL A 60 7.98 5.34 -12.31
N GLU A 61 8.99 6.05 -12.81
CA GLU A 61 10.13 5.40 -13.45
C GLU A 61 11.17 5.00 -12.42
N SER A 62 10.81 4.06 -11.54
CA SER A 62 11.73 3.55 -10.54
C SER A 62 11.45 2.07 -10.31
N ARG A 63 12.48 1.26 -10.43
CA ARG A 63 12.35 -0.19 -10.24
C ARG A 63 12.11 -0.56 -8.78
N SER A 64 12.42 0.33 -7.87
CA SER A 64 12.23 0.05 -6.45
C SER A 64 10.80 0.31 -5.98
N ILE A 65 9.98 0.97 -6.79
CA ILE A 65 8.61 1.30 -6.42
C ILE A 65 7.65 0.38 -7.16
N ARG A 66 6.89 -0.38 -6.37
CA ARG A 66 5.97 -1.38 -6.89
C ARG A 66 4.59 -1.17 -6.31
N GLU A 67 3.63 -1.89 -6.85
CA GLU A 67 2.26 -1.86 -6.35
C GLU A 67 1.64 -3.23 -6.40
N ILE A 68 0.73 -3.48 -5.45
CA ILE A 68 -0.19 -4.62 -5.52
C ILE A 68 -1.61 -4.08 -5.40
N PHE A 69 -2.56 -4.86 -5.88
CA PHE A 69 -3.97 -4.48 -5.79
C PHE A 69 -4.62 -5.27 -4.66
N VAL A 70 -5.34 -4.55 -3.80
CA VAL A 70 -6.10 -5.12 -2.70
C VAL A 70 -7.51 -4.59 -2.87
N TYR A 71 -8.46 -5.45 -3.26
CA TYR A 71 -9.76 -5.03 -3.74
C TYR A 71 -9.54 -4.09 -4.93
N ARG A 72 -10.07 -2.87 -4.87
CA ARG A 72 -9.88 -1.86 -5.92
C ARG A 72 -8.84 -0.80 -5.51
N PHE A 73 -8.10 -1.07 -4.46
CA PHE A 73 -7.08 -0.13 -3.99
C PHE A 73 -5.71 -0.52 -4.51
N ARG A 74 -4.90 0.49 -4.78
CA ARG A 74 -3.49 0.31 -5.15
C ARG A 74 -2.67 0.52 -3.89
N LEU A 75 -1.96 -0.50 -3.47
CA LEU A 75 -1.03 -0.38 -2.35
C LEU A 75 0.36 -0.23 -2.95
N MET A 76 0.92 0.97 -2.83
CA MET A 76 2.22 1.30 -3.39
C MET A 76 3.28 1.19 -2.32
N TYR A 77 4.42 0.62 -2.69
CA TYR A 77 5.49 0.40 -1.72
C TYR A 77 6.85 0.52 -2.39
N GLN A 78 7.86 0.77 -1.58
CA GLN A 78 9.25 0.84 -2.04
C GLN A 78 10.06 -0.22 -1.34
N VAL A 79 10.88 -0.94 -2.11
CA VAL A 79 11.70 -2.03 -1.58
C VAL A 79 13.13 -1.52 -1.45
N SER A 80 13.71 -1.74 -0.27
CA SER A 80 15.13 -1.51 -0.04
C SER A 80 15.76 -2.81 0.46
N SER A 81 17.06 -2.78 0.74
CA SER A 81 17.74 -3.99 1.22
C SER A 81 17.24 -4.45 2.57
N SER A 82 16.73 -3.55 3.39
CA SER A 82 16.36 -3.86 4.78
C SER A 82 14.86 -3.78 5.04
N ASP A 83 14.10 -3.01 4.26
CA ASP A 83 12.69 -2.84 4.56
C ASP A 83 11.83 -2.71 3.30
N VAL A 84 10.53 -2.81 3.53
CA VAL A 84 9.49 -2.49 2.56
C VAL A 84 8.73 -1.32 3.15
N ARG A 85 8.74 -0.21 2.46
CA ARG A 85 8.10 1.01 2.94
C ARG A 85 6.79 1.21 2.19
N ILE A 86 5.68 1.18 2.93
CA ILE A 86 4.36 1.41 2.32
C ILE A 86 4.20 2.91 2.11
N LEU A 87 4.03 3.31 0.88
CA LEU A 87 3.99 4.72 0.49
C LEU A 87 2.59 5.29 0.44
N ALA A 88 1.63 4.49 -0.04
CA ALA A 88 0.27 4.98 -0.24
C ALA A 88 -0.69 3.83 -0.43
N VAL A 89 -1.96 4.06 -0.10
CA VAL A 89 -3.07 3.19 -0.47
C VAL A 89 -4.04 4.08 -1.22
N LEU A 90 -4.20 3.84 -2.51
CA LEU A 90 -4.91 4.76 -3.39
C LEU A 90 -6.07 4.06 -4.10
N HIS A 91 -7.08 4.83 -4.45
CA HIS A 91 -8.25 4.32 -5.16
C HIS A 91 -8.26 4.89 -6.58
N GLY A 92 -7.68 4.12 -7.51
CA GLY A 92 -7.68 4.48 -8.92
C GLY A 92 -6.66 5.54 -9.31
N ALA A 93 -6.72 5.97 -10.57
CA ALA A 93 -5.74 6.89 -11.14
C ALA A 93 -5.89 8.31 -10.61
N MET A 94 -7.12 8.72 -10.31
CA MET A 94 -7.37 10.07 -9.81
C MET A 94 -6.69 10.30 -8.46
N ASP A 95 -6.76 9.31 -7.58
CA ASP A 95 -6.09 9.41 -6.29
C ASP A 95 -4.58 9.42 -6.44
N PHE A 96 -4.06 8.71 -7.44
CA PHE A 96 -2.64 8.72 -7.71
C PHE A 96 -2.16 10.12 -8.08
N ASP A 97 -2.84 10.78 -9.00
CA ASP A 97 -2.47 12.14 -9.42
C ASP A 97 -2.51 13.11 -8.25
N ARG A 98 -3.56 13.01 -7.45
CA ARG A 98 -3.72 13.86 -6.27
C ARG A 98 -2.59 13.62 -5.27
N TRP A 99 -2.26 12.36 -5.02
CA TRP A 99 -1.19 11.99 -4.12
C TRP A 99 0.15 12.54 -4.59
N MET A 100 0.44 12.40 -5.88
CA MET A 100 1.70 12.89 -6.44
C MET A 100 1.83 14.41 -6.30
N ARG A 101 0.73 15.14 -6.41
CA ARG A 101 0.78 16.60 -6.29
C ARG A 101 1.05 17.06 -4.87
N HIS A 102 0.81 16.21 -3.88
CA HIS A 102 0.95 16.56 -2.47
C HIS A 102 2.15 15.89 -1.80
N THR A 103 2.99 15.27 -2.58
CA THR A 103 4.25 14.71 -2.10
C THR A 103 5.43 15.33 -2.90
#